data_34ae2170b93bb52eb57ffbc0c1c11c39
#
_entry.id   34ae2170b93bb52eb57ffbc0c1c11c39
#
_cell.length_a   1.000
_cell.length_b   1.000
_cell.length_c   1.000
_cell.angle_alpha   90.00
_cell.angle_beta   90.00
_cell.angle_gamma   90.00
#
_symmetry.space_group_name_H-M   'P 1'
#
loop_
_entity.id
_entity.type
_entity.pdbx_description
1 polymer ?
#
loop_
_entity_poly.entity_id
_entity_poly.type
_entity_poly.pdbx_seq_one_letter_code
_entity_poly.pdbx_strand_id
1 'polypeptide(L)'
;MPEPTTECPHTAYDCNGPTLCVWDRMTQLGPAGSMSELSESVPRLDLQPWQHEADPGHPHTMDNTIQVVTNQTTSYWVLYDGFFRAGPIACVRPGQTLDLVAAGHKNQTSSLVRFEHGCFEP
;
A
#
# COMPACT_ATOMS: atom_id res chain seq x y z
N MET A 1 15.23 2.25 27.82
CA MET A 1 14.77 1.94 27.57
C MET A 1 14.39 1.66 26.73
N PRO A 2 14.41 1.47 26.45
CA PRO A 2 13.95 1.02 25.70
C PRO A 2 13.10 0.95 25.07
N GLU A 3 12.88 1.04 24.75
CA GLU A 3 12.09 0.96 24.36
C GLU A 3 11.54 0.50 23.75
N PRO A 4 11.58 0.39 23.73
CA PRO A 4 11.02 -0.13 23.27
C PRO A 4 10.24 -0.42 22.67
N THR A 5 10.37 -0.65 22.52
CA THR A 5 9.68 -0.91 22.00
C THR A 5 8.72 -0.82 21.71
N THR A 6 8.91 -0.57 22.21
CA THR A 6 7.88 -0.54 22.11
C THR A 6 7.32 -0.71 20.98
N GLU A 7 7.40 -1.28 20.67
CA GLU A 7 6.75 -1.45 19.74
C GLU A 7 5.42 -1.53 19.82
N CYS A 8 4.81 -0.61 19.84
CA CYS A 8 3.39 -0.61 19.89
C CYS A 8 2.84 -1.21 18.64
N PRO A 9 1.93 -2.15 18.72
CA PRO A 9 1.40 -2.78 17.51
C PRO A 9 0.74 -1.80 16.55
N HIS A 10 0.23 -0.67 17.06
CA HIS A 10 -0.40 0.32 16.21
C HIS A 10 0.59 1.29 15.59
N THR A 11 1.88 1.16 15.92
CA THR A 11 2.90 2.02 15.34
C THR A 11 3.11 1.64 13.89
N ALA A 12 2.94 2.59 12.99
CA ALA A 12 3.15 2.34 11.58
C ALA A 12 4.64 2.29 11.27
N TYR A 13 5.01 1.47 10.30
CA TYR A 13 6.33 1.55 9.71
C TYR A 13 6.43 2.86 8.93
N ASP A 14 7.59 3.51 9.01
CA ASP A 14 7.78 4.80 8.38
C ASP A 14 7.96 4.67 6.88
N CYS A 15 7.36 5.61 6.15
CA CYS A 15 7.53 5.71 4.72
C CYS A 15 8.60 6.76 4.45
N ASN A 16 9.83 6.33 4.19
CA ASN A 16 10.98 7.22 4.18
C ASN A 16 11.66 7.41 2.83
N GLY A 17 11.34 6.59 1.85
CA GLY A 17 12.01 6.66 0.56
C GLY A 17 11.11 7.22 -0.54
N PRO A 18 11.66 7.39 -1.75
CA PRO A 18 10.84 7.82 -2.90
C PRO A 18 10.07 6.62 -3.44
N THR A 19 9.17 6.07 -2.63
CA THR A 19 8.44 4.85 -2.93
C THR A 19 6.96 5.06 -2.72
N LEU A 20 6.17 4.11 -3.22
CA LEU A 20 4.76 4.01 -2.89
C LEU A 20 4.67 3.12 -1.65
N CYS A 21 4.22 3.68 -0.53
CA CYS A 21 4.07 2.93 0.70
C CYS A 21 2.63 2.46 0.82
N VAL A 22 2.45 1.19 1.15
CA VAL A 22 1.12 0.61 1.31
C VAL A 22 1.05 -0.10 2.66
N TRP A 23 -0.10 -0.03 3.31
CA TRP A 23 -0.34 -0.65 4.61
C TRP A 23 -1.61 -1.48 4.55
N ASP A 24 -1.68 -2.51 5.38
CA ASP A 24 -2.85 -3.38 5.42
C ASP A 24 -3.89 -2.91 6.43
N ARG A 25 -3.66 -1.81 7.13
CA ARG A 25 -4.61 -1.32 8.13
C ARG A 25 -4.63 0.20 8.18
N MET A 26 -5.83 0.74 8.20
CA MET A 26 -6.05 2.16 8.47
C MET A 26 -6.77 2.30 9.79
N THR A 27 -6.22 3.10 10.70
CA THR A 27 -6.79 3.32 12.02
C THR A 27 -7.07 4.79 12.23
N GLN A 28 -7.69 5.14 13.36
CA GLN A 28 -7.90 6.54 13.72
C GLN A 28 -6.58 7.29 13.92
N LEU A 29 -5.52 6.56 14.22
CA LEU A 29 -4.19 7.16 14.40
C LEU A 29 -3.39 7.16 13.10
N GLY A 30 -3.95 6.68 12.01
CA GLY A 30 -3.29 6.65 10.72
C GLY A 30 -2.98 5.24 10.25
N PRO A 31 -2.10 5.10 9.23
CA PRO A 31 -1.72 3.78 8.71
C PRO A 31 -1.03 2.95 9.80
N ALA A 32 -1.28 1.64 9.76
CA ALA A 32 -0.70 0.71 10.73
C ALA A 32 -0.65 -0.68 10.13
N GLY A 33 -0.09 -1.63 10.87
CA GLY A 33 -0.02 -3.02 10.47
C GLY A 33 1.15 -3.31 9.55
N SER A 34 0.97 -4.29 8.68
CA SER A 34 1.99 -4.67 7.72
C SER A 34 2.18 -3.58 6.67
N MET A 35 3.40 -3.43 6.17
CA MET A 35 3.74 -2.35 5.24
C MET A 35 4.72 -2.84 4.20
N SER A 36 4.60 -2.31 2.99
CA SER A 36 5.58 -2.52 1.92
C SER A 36 5.86 -1.20 1.21
N GLU A 37 7.09 -1.08 0.69
CA GLU A 37 7.52 0.05 -0.12
C GLU A 37 7.74 -0.44 -1.53
N LEU A 38 7.02 0.14 -2.49
CA LEU A 38 7.03 -0.32 -3.88
C LEU A 38 7.62 0.76 -4.78
N SER A 39 8.49 0.35 -5.69
CA SER A 39 9.06 1.26 -6.69
C SER A 39 8.73 0.85 -8.11
N GLU A 40 8.17 -0.34 -8.30
CA GLU A 40 7.85 -0.92 -9.61
C GLU A 40 6.42 -1.41 -9.62
N SER A 41 5.83 -1.43 -10.81
CA SER A 41 4.49 -2.00 -10.98
C SER A 41 4.45 -3.45 -10.51
N VAL A 42 3.31 -3.84 -9.93
CA VAL A 42 3.11 -5.20 -9.44
C VAL A 42 1.86 -5.78 -10.10
N PRO A 43 2.01 -6.70 -11.07
CA PRO A 43 0.85 -7.24 -11.79
C PRO A 43 0.02 -8.23 -10.99
N ARG A 44 0.61 -8.83 -9.94
CA ARG A 44 -0.09 -9.82 -9.11
C ARG A 44 0.35 -9.68 -7.66
N LEU A 45 -0.50 -9.09 -6.84
CA LEU A 45 -0.19 -8.93 -5.42
C LEU A 45 -0.28 -10.23 -4.64
N ASP A 46 -0.97 -11.24 -5.17
CA ASP A 46 -1.04 -12.54 -4.53
C ASP A 46 0.30 -13.27 -4.50
N LEU A 47 1.27 -12.80 -5.28
CA LEU A 47 2.63 -13.35 -5.27
C LEU A 47 3.59 -12.50 -4.43
N GLN A 48 3.09 -11.45 -3.77
CA GLN A 48 3.92 -10.51 -3.02
C GLN A 48 3.63 -10.62 -1.53
N PRO A 49 4.59 -11.13 -0.74
CA PRO A 49 4.45 -11.05 0.71
C PRO A 49 4.70 -9.61 1.16
N TRP A 50 4.19 -9.28 2.34
CA TRP A 50 4.48 -7.99 2.95
C TRP A 50 5.96 -7.92 3.32
N GLN A 51 6.60 -6.79 3.02
CA GLN A 51 8.02 -6.60 3.35
C GLN A 51 8.22 -6.50 4.86
N HIS A 52 7.29 -5.85 5.55
CA HIS A 52 7.29 -5.70 6.99
C HIS A 52 6.00 -6.27 7.52
N GLU A 53 6.03 -7.56 7.87
CA GLU A 53 4.85 -8.28 8.32
C GLU A 53 4.59 -8.00 9.80
N ALA A 54 3.42 -7.44 10.11
CA ALA A 54 3.07 -7.10 11.49
C ALA A 54 2.65 -8.33 12.29
N ASP A 55 2.22 -9.40 11.62
CA ASP A 55 1.77 -10.62 12.29
C ASP A 55 2.50 -11.83 11.67
N PRO A 56 3.76 -12.06 12.05
CA PRO A 56 4.53 -13.15 11.45
C PRO A 56 3.97 -14.54 11.76
N GLY A 57 3.11 -14.66 12.77
CA GLY A 57 2.44 -15.93 13.04
C GLY A 57 1.34 -16.25 12.06
N HIS A 58 0.87 -15.27 11.31
CA HIS A 58 -0.18 -15.43 10.30
C HIS A 58 0.17 -14.64 9.05
N PRO A 59 1.27 -15.03 8.36
CA PRO A 59 1.71 -14.29 7.19
C PRO A 59 0.69 -14.38 6.06
N HIS A 60 0.57 -13.29 5.30
CA HIS A 60 -0.35 -13.24 4.16
C HIS A 60 0.29 -12.40 3.06
N THR A 61 -0.23 -12.54 1.84
CA THR A 61 0.23 -11.74 0.73
C THR A 61 -0.48 -10.39 0.75
N MET A 62 -0.04 -9.48 -0.13
CA MET A 62 -0.61 -8.15 -0.22
C MET A 62 -1.96 -8.13 -0.93
N ASP A 63 -2.33 -9.23 -1.60
CA ASP A 63 -3.57 -9.28 -2.38
C ASP A 63 -4.79 -9.08 -1.50
N ASN A 64 -5.65 -8.14 -1.91
CA ASN A 64 -6.93 -7.84 -1.23
C ASN A 64 -6.76 -7.45 0.24
N THR A 65 -5.61 -6.89 0.62
CA THR A 65 -5.37 -6.51 2.02
C THR A 65 -4.94 -5.07 2.20
N ILE A 66 -4.77 -4.30 1.12
CA ILE A 66 -4.32 -2.91 1.21
C ILE A 66 -5.46 -2.01 1.65
N GLN A 67 -5.23 -1.21 2.69
CA GLN A 67 -6.22 -0.27 3.20
C GLN A 67 -5.82 1.19 3.04
N VAL A 68 -4.53 1.49 2.94
CA VAL A 68 -4.06 2.86 2.78
C VAL A 68 -2.78 2.89 1.98
N VAL A 69 -2.61 3.96 1.18
CA VAL A 69 -1.48 4.12 0.27
C VAL A 69 -0.96 5.55 0.39
N THR A 70 0.36 5.70 0.48
CA THR A 70 1.01 7.02 0.42
C THR A 70 2.03 7.01 -0.72
N ASN A 71 1.88 7.95 -1.64
CA ASN A 71 2.74 8.02 -2.82
C ASN A 71 3.83 9.09 -2.62
N GLN A 72 5.04 8.65 -2.33
CA GLN A 72 6.21 9.53 -2.20
C GLN A 72 7.08 9.51 -3.44
N THR A 73 6.56 9.00 -4.57
CA THR A 73 7.25 9.05 -5.85
C THR A 73 6.84 10.28 -6.63
N THR A 74 7.52 10.53 -7.74
CA THR A 74 7.11 11.57 -8.69
C THR A 74 6.18 11.02 -9.78
N SER A 75 5.80 9.76 -9.65
CA SER A 75 4.96 9.06 -10.61
C SER A 75 3.53 8.96 -10.11
N TYR A 76 2.63 8.53 -10.99
CA TYR A 76 1.24 8.25 -10.67
C TYR A 76 1.10 6.74 -10.52
N TRP A 77 0.24 6.29 -9.60
CA TRP A 77 0.02 4.87 -9.37
C TRP A 77 -1.46 4.58 -9.47
N VAL A 78 -1.82 3.58 -10.27
CA VAL A 78 -3.20 3.15 -10.40
C VAL A 78 -3.35 1.79 -9.73
N LEU A 79 -4.38 1.68 -8.89
CA LEU A 79 -4.71 0.46 -8.18
C LEU A 79 -5.84 -0.25 -8.90
N TYR A 80 -5.77 -1.58 -9.00
CA TYR A 80 -6.74 -2.38 -9.74
C TYR A 80 -7.31 -3.48 -8.86
N ASP A 81 -8.59 -3.76 -9.05
CA ASP A 81 -9.28 -4.84 -8.34
C ASP A 81 -8.83 -6.23 -8.81
N GLY A 82 -8.46 -6.36 -10.08
CA GLY A 82 -8.00 -7.62 -10.64
C GLY A 82 -6.51 -7.63 -10.92
N PHE A 83 -6.01 -8.79 -11.32
CA PHE A 83 -4.64 -8.91 -11.74
C PHE A 83 -4.45 -8.30 -13.13
N PHE A 84 -3.21 -7.93 -13.45
CA PHE A 84 -2.83 -7.48 -14.80
C PHE A 84 -3.71 -6.33 -15.31
N ARG A 85 -3.90 -5.30 -14.47
CA ARG A 85 -4.61 -4.07 -14.85
C ARG A 85 -6.11 -4.28 -15.10
N ALA A 86 -6.74 -5.19 -14.42
CA ALA A 86 -8.17 -5.40 -14.56
C ALA A 86 -8.93 -4.67 -13.46
N GLY A 87 -9.91 -3.85 -13.86
CA GLY A 87 -10.81 -3.19 -12.90
C GLY A 87 -10.16 -2.07 -12.10
N PRO A 88 -9.86 -0.91 -12.72
CA PRO A 88 -9.21 0.19 -11.99
C PRO A 88 -10.09 0.69 -10.84
N ILE A 89 -9.47 0.89 -9.68
CA ILE A 89 -10.13 1.36 -8.47
C ILE A 89 -9.85 2.84 -8.25
N ALA A 90 -8.58 3.23 -8.30
CA ALA A 90 -8.17 4.58 -7.92
C ALA A 90 -6.81 4.90 -8.51
N CYS A 91 -6.53 6.19 -8.63
CA CYS A 91 -5.22 6.68 -9.04
C CYS A 91 -4.65 7.54 -7.92
N VAL A 92 -3.42 7.25 -7.51
CA VAL A 92 -2.74 7.97 -6.43
C VAL A 92 -1.70 8.89 -7.05
N ARG A 93 -1.88 10.20 -6.86
CA ARG A 93 -0.98 11.21 -7.43
C ARG A 93 0.26 11.37 -6.56
N PRO A 94 1.34 11.95 -7.13
CA PRO A 94 2.53 12.24 -6.32
C PRO A 94 2.18 13.06 -5.08
N GLY A 95 2.67 12.62 -3.93
CA GLY A 95 2.44 13.30 -2.66
C GLY A 95 1.09 13.03 -2.00
N GLN A 96 0.25 12.22 -2.61
CA GLN A 96 -1.08 11.94 -2.09
C GLN A 96 -1.06 10.74 -1.14
N THR A 97 -1.85 10.83 -0.07
CA THR A 97 -2.20 9.68 0.76
C THR A 97 -3.68 9.37 0.50
N LEU A 98 -3.96 8.12 0.17
CA LEU A 98 -5.31 7.68 -0.14
C LEU A 98 -5.77 6.65 0.88
N ASP A 99 -6.84 6.98 1.60
CA ASP A 99 -7.50 6.10 2.56
C ASP A 99 -8.54 5.28 1.80
N LEU A 100 -8.22 4.03 1.48
CA LEU A 100 -9.11 3.17 0.72
C LEU A 100 -10.33 2.76 1.51
N VAL A 101 -10.25 2.75 2.84
CA VAL A 101 -11.41 2.45 3.67
C VAL A 101 -12.45 3.57 3.52
N ALA A 102 -12.02 4.82 3.62
CA ALA A 102 -12.92 5.96 3.47
C ALA A 102 -13.44 6.08 2.05
N ALA A 103 -12.65 5.65 1.06
CA ALA A 103 -13.06 5.71 -0.34
C ALA A 103 -13.98 4.55 -0.77
N GLY A 104 -14.20 3.59 0.11
CA GLY A 104 -15.08 2.46 -0.20
C GLY A 104 -14.40 1.32 -0.94
N HIS A 105 -13.07 1.29 -0.95
CA HIS A 105 -12.29 0.29 -1.69
C HIS A 105 -11.38 -0.52 -0.79
N LYS A 106 -11.80 -0.74 0.44
CA LYS A 106 -11.04 -1.52 1.42
C LYS A 106 -10.82 -2.94 0.92
N ASN A 107 -9.56 -3.40 0.98
CA ASN A 107 -9.20 -4.79 0.69
C ASN A 107 -9.58 -5.25 -0.71
N GLN A 108 -9.50 -4.37 -1.71
CA GLN A 108 -9.87 -4.72 -3.08
C GLN A 108 -8.69 -4.76 -4.05
N THR A 109 -7.53 -4.24 -3.67
CA THR A 109 -6.43 -4.09 -4.61
C THR A 109 -5.73 -5.42 -4.87
N SER A 110 -5.60 -5.81 -6.14
CA SER A 110 -4.90 -7.02 -6.56
C SER A 110 -3.73 -6.76 -7.48
N SER A 111 -3.63 -5.56 -8.07
CA SER A 111 -2.46 -5.15 -8.84
C SER A 111 -2.31 -3.64 -8.80
N LEU A 112 -1.09 -3.17 -9.10
CA LEU A 112 -0.77 -1.75 -9.15
C LEU A 112 0.12 -1.49 -10.35
N VAL A 113 -0.06 -0.33 -10.98
CA VAL A 113 0.76 0.07 -12.12
C VAL A 113 1.24 1.49 -11.92
N ARG A 114 2.53 1.69 -12.18
CA ARG A 114 3.17 3.00 -12.11
C ARG A 114 3.14 3.67 -13.47
N PHE A 115 2.66 4.90 -13.52
CA PHE A 115 2.59 5.71 -14.74
C PHE A 115 3.39 6.99 -14.54
N GLU A 116 4.16 7.38 -15.55
CA GLU A 116 5.11 8.49 -15.40
C GLU A 116 4.49 9.85 -15.65
N HIS A 117 3.48 9.95 -16.48
CA HIS A 117 2.97 11.25 -16.95
C HIS A 117 1.56 11.57 -16.47
N GLY A 118 0.88 10.65 -15.86
CA GLY A 118 -0.48 10.84 -15.37
C GLY A 118 -1.17 9.52 -15.21
N CYS A 119 -2.38 9.54 -14.64
CA CYS A 119 -3.15 8.32 -14.49
C CYS A 119 -3.41 7.71 -15.86
N PHE A 120 -3.01 6.45 -16.04
CA PHE A 120 -3.16 5.73 -17.32
C PHE A 120 -2.29 6.28 -18.45
N GLU A 121 -1.27 7.09 -18.16
CA GLU A 121 -0.38 7.64 -19.19
C GLU A 121 1.03 7.13 -18.98
N PRO A 122 1.59 6.41 -19.97
CA PRO A 122 2.93 5.82 -19.87
C PRO A 122 4.07 6.81 -19.72
#